data_38789773b299ff68585f3c8bbcd6d656
#
_entry.id   38789773b299ff68585f3c8bbcd6d656
#
_cell.length_a   1.000
_cell.length_b   1.000
_cell.length_c   1.000
_cell.angle_alpha   90.00
_cell.angle_beta   90.00
_cell.angle_gamma   90.00
#
_symmetry.space_group_name_H-M   'P 1'
#
loop_
_entity.id
_entity.type
_entity.pdbx_description
1 polymer ?
#
loop_
_entity_poly.entity_id
_entity_poly.type
_entity_poly.pdbx_seq_one_letter_code
_entity_poly.pdbx_strand_id
1 'polypeptide(L)'
;MVDKTQELEQRADRISSTIATLQAKIQQIQATGVVAPSSCTVLRYQARGKQGRYWYYKLHATSPIFPTQSGKMTKYKHLGKAGSAAHIEALMQVARRTQIEGLQRAIDALEQSWSDLYGNDTATFQRTSKP
;
A
#
# COMPACT_ATOMS: atom_id res chain seq x y z
N MET A 1 22.32 -35.64 -0.87
CA MET A 1 20.86 -35.62 -1.10
C MET A 1 20.17 -35.16 0.16
N VAL A 2 19.25 -34.22 -0.01
CA VAL A 2 18.51 -33.66 1.12
C VAL A 2 17.27 -34.50 1.36
N ASP A 3 16.99 -34.85 2.61
CA ASP A 3 15.79 -35.61 2.93
C ASP A 3 14.56 -34.67 2.96
N LYS A 4 13.39 -35.27 3.11
CA LYS A 4 12.13 -34.51 3.04
C LYS A 4 12.01 -33.47 4.17
N THR A 5 12.51 -33.81 5.36
CA THR A 5 12.47 -32.90 6.49
C THR A 5 13.38 -31.71 6.25
N GLN A 6 14.58 -31.94 5.76
CA GLN A 6 15.52 -30.86 5.44
C GLN A 6 15.00 -29.98 4.33
N GLU A 7 14.38 -30.57 3.33
CA GLU A 7 13.79 -29.80 2.23
C GLU A 7 12.68 -28.90 2.74
N LEU A 8 11.81 -29.42 3.59
CA LEU A 8 10.72 -28.63 4.18
C LEU A 8 11.28 -27.47 4.98
N GLU A 9 12.30 -27.74 5.81
CA GLU A 9 12.93 -26.67 6.59
C GLU A 9 13.56 -25.61 5.71
N GLN A 10 14.19 -26.01 4.61
CA GLN A 10 14.78 -25.05 3.68
C GLN A 10 13.73 -24.15 3.03
N ARG A 11 12.60 -24.73 2.66
CA ARG A 11 11.51 -23.94 2.10
C ARG A 11 10.90 -23.02 3.14
N ALA A 12 10.72 -23.49 4.35
CA ALA A 12 10.24 -22.67 5.46
C ALA A 12 11.18 -21.50 5.72
N ASP A 13 12.48 -21.74 5.73
CA ASP A 13 13.48 -20.70 5.95
C ASP A 13 13.44 -19.64 4.85
N ARG A 14 13.28 -20.06 3.60
CA ARG A 14 13.18 -19.10 2.50
C ARG A 14 11.95 -18.21 2.64
N ILE A 15 10.82 -18.77 3.00
CA ILE A 15 9.59 -17.99 3.21
C ILE A 15 9.80 -17.04 4.38
N SER A 16 10.27 -17.53 5.49
CA SER A 16 10.44 -16.72 6.71
C SER A 16 11.43 -15.58 6.50
N SER A 17 12.57 -15.85 5.89
CA SER A 17 13.57 -14.82 5.67
C SER A 17 13.11 -13.78 4.64
N THR A 18 12.32 -14.20 3.65
CA THR A 18 11.77 -13.26 2.67
C THR A 18 10.74 -12.36 3.32
N ILE A 19 9.86 -12.91 4.17
CA ILE A 19 8.91 -12.09 4.93
C ILE A 19 9.66 -11.02 5.73
N ALA A 20 10.72 -11.42 6.43
CA ALA A 20 11.51 -10.47 7.23
C ALA A 20 12.13 -9.38 6.35
N THR A 21 12.63 -9.74 5.18
CA THR A 21 13.19 -8.78 4.22
C THR A 21 12.14 -7.77 3.76
N LEU A 22 10.95 -8.26 3.43
CA LEU A 22 9.87 -7.39 2.97
C LEU A 22 9.36 -6.47 4.08
N GLN A 23 9.28 -6.98 5.31
CA GLN A 23 8.91 -6.16 6.47
C GLN A 23 9.93 -5.04 6.70
N ALA A 24 11.22 -5.35 6.56
CA ALA A 24 12.27 -4.34 6.68
C ALA A 24 12.16 -3.27 5.60
N LYS A 25 11.79 -3.64 4.38
CA LYS A 25 11.57 -2.68 3.30
C LYS A 25 10.41 -1.74 3.61
N ILE A 26 9.31 -2.27 4.15
CA ILE A 26 8.18 -1.44 4.56
C ILE A 26 8.65 -0.40 5.59
N GLN A 27 9.39 -0.83 6.60
CA GLN A 27 9.91 0.08 7.62
C GLN A 27 10.79 1.15 7.04
N GLN A 28 11.64 0.81 6.06
CA GLN A 28 12.48 1.78 5.39
C GLN A 28 11.66 2.84 4.66
N ILE A 29 10.61 2.42 3.96
CA ILE A 29 9.74 3.35 3.24
C ILE A 29 9.05 4.28 4.22
N GLN A 30 8.53 3.74 5.33
CA GLN A 30 7.88 4.54 6.36
C GLN A 30 8.84 5.57 6.97
N ALA A 31 10.13 5.25 7.04
CA ALA A 31 11.13 6.15 7.58
C ALA A 31 11.51 7.27 6.61
N THR A 32 11.24 7.12 5.31
CA THR A 32 11.61 8.14 4.31
C THR A 32 10.67 9.33 4.27
N GLY A 33 9.47 9.20 4.80
CA GLY A 33 8.51 10.30 4.81
C GLY A 33 7.10 9.85 5.10
N VAL A 34 6.19 10.80 5.05
CA VAL A 34 4.77 10.56 5.31
C VAL A 34 4.20 9.64 4.26
N VAL A 35 3.32 8.76 4.68
CA VAL A 35 2.60 7.80 3.81
C VAL A 35 1.15 8.28 3.69
N ALA A 36 0.65 8.35 2.46
CA ALA A 36 -0.73 8.75 2.24
C ALA A 36 -1.69 7.74 2.88
N PRO A 37 -2.86 8.21 3.31
CA PRO A 37 -3.91 7.29 3.77
C PRO A 37 -4.29 6.31 2.67
N SER A 38 -4.81 5.16 3.08
CA SER A 38 -5.31 4.15 2.16
C SER A 38 -6.37 4.76 1.25
N SER A 39 -6.39 4.33 -0.01
CA SER A 39 -7.35 4.75 -1.03
C SER A 39 -7.27 6.21 -1.46
N CYS A 40 -6.27 6.98 -0.99
CA CYS A 40 -6.07 8.34 -1.48
C CYS A 40 -5.37 8.32 -2.84
N THR A 41 -5.85 9.19 -3.75
CA THR A 41 -5.25 9.35 -5.07
C THR A 41 -5.10 10.83 -5.38
N VAL A 42 -4.15 11.16 -6.25
CA VAL A 42 -3.99 12.52 -6.74
C VAL A 42 -4.80 12.68 -8.01
N LEU A 43 -5.70 13.65 -8.04
CA LEU A 43 -6.53 13.95 -9.18
C LEU A 43 -6.09 15.25 -9.83
N ARG A 44 -6.20 15.28 -11.14
CA ARG A 44 -5.91 16.43 -11.98
C ARG A 44 -7.22 17.02 -12.46
N TYR A 45 -7.36 18.34 -12.38
CA TYR A 45 -8.57 19.00 -12.84
C TYR A 45 -8.26 20.39 -13.38
N GLN A 46 -9.14 20.91 -14.23
CA GLN A 46 -9.04 22.27 -14.72
C GLN A 46 -9.97 23.17 -13.93
N ALA A 47 -9.49 24.38 -13.67
CA ALA A 47 -10.32 25.42 -13.07
C ALA A 47 -10.11 26.70 -13.85
N ARG A 48 -11.18 27.51 -13.94
CA ARG A 48 -11.12 28.80 -14.63
C ARG A 48 -10.38 29.80 -13.74
N GLY A 49 -9.42 30.49 -14.33
CA GLY A 49 -8.71 31.60 -13.69
C GLY A 49 -8.92 32.88 -14.46
N LYS A 50 -8.19 33.94 -14.10
CA LYS A 50 -8.35 35.26 -14.69
C LYS A 50 -8.04 35.30 -16.19
N GLN A 51 -7.10 34.46 -16.64
CA GLN A 51 -6.61 34.46 -18.00
C GLN A 51 -6.83 33.13 -18.71
N GLY A 52 -7.88 32.40 -18.34
CA GLY A 52 -8.19 31.14 -18.97
C GLY A 52 -8.31 29.99 -17.97
N ARG A 53 -8.12 28.81 -18.48
CA ARG A 53 -8.21 27.61 -17.65
C ARG A 53 -6.80 27.10 -17.30
N TYR A 54 -6.68 26.62 -16.07
CA TYR A 54 -5.41 26.13 -15.55
C TYR A 54 -5.59 24.75 -14.96
N TRP A 55 -4.53 23.96 -14.99
CA TRP A 55 -4.50 22.65 -14.39
C TRP A 55 -4.13 22.75 -12.93
N TYR A 56 -4.95 22.12 -12.11
CA TYR A 56 -4.75 22.02 -10.66
C TYR A 56 -4.79 20.58 -10.24
N TYR A 57 -4.35 20.34 -9.02
CA TYR A 57 -4.29 19.01 -8.44
C TYR A 57 -4.96 19.02 -7.08
N LYS A 58 -5.54 17.88 -6.74
CA LYS A 58 -6.12 17.67 -5.41
C LYS A 58 -5.94 16.22 -5.02
N LEU A 59 -5.85 15.99 -3.71
CA LEU A 59 -5.83 14.66 -3.14
C LEU A 59 -7.29 14.26 -2.89
N HIS A 60 -7.65 13.05 -3.28
CA HIS A 60 -9.01 12.54 -3.14
C HIS A 60 -9.00 11.28 -2.32
N ALA A 61 -9.87 11.22 -1.31
CA ALA A 61 -10.09 10.04 -0.48
C ALA A 61 -11.51 9.54 -0.69
N THR A 62 -11.74 8.26 -0.42
CA THR A 62 -13.07 7.67 -0.54
C THR A 62 -13.98 8.05 0.64
N SER A 63 -13.38 8.52 1.73
CA SER A 63 -14.12 8.98 2.92
C SER A 63 -13.71 10.41 3.24
N PRO A 64 -14.59 11.21 3.89
CA PRO A 64 -14.26 12.60 4.23
C PRO A 64 -13.28 12.64 5.41
N ILE A 65 -11.99 12.72 5.10
CA ILE A 65 -10.93 12.68 6.09
C ILE A 65 -10.12 13.97 6.17
N PHE A 66 -10.37 14.95 5.28
CA PHE A 66 -9.60 16.19 5.27
C PHE A 66 -10.41 17.32 5.91
N PRO A 67 -9.85 18.01 6.93
CA PRO A 67 -10.58 19.11 7.56
C PRO A 67 -10.65 20.33 6.65
N THR A 68 -11.76 21.04 6.72
CA THR A 68 -11.94 22.33 6.07
C THR A 68 -11.80 23.44 7.11
N GLN A 69 -11.75 24.69 6.66
CA GLN A 69 -11.66 25.84 7.55
C GLN A 69 -12.87 25.94 8.49
N SER A 70 -14.04 25.47 8.05
CA SER A 70 -15.26 25.49 8.87
C SER A 70 -15.31 24.35 9.87
N GLY A 71 -14.31 23.46 9.88
CA GLY A 71 -14.28 22.28 10.74
C GLY A 71 -14.98 21.06 10.18
N LYS A 72 -15.65 21.19 9.05
CA LYS A 72 -16.26 20.04 8.38
C LYS A 72 -15.18 19.22 7.67
N MET A 73 -15.41 17.93 7.56
CA MET A 73 -14.50 17.05 6.84
C MET A 73 -14.92 16.91 5.39
N THR A 74 -13.95 16.80 4.50
CA THR A 74 -14.18 16.65 3.06
C THR A 74 -13.33 15.51 2.52
N LYS A 75 -13.70 15.02 1.34
CA LYS A 75 -12.97 13.98 0.63
C LYS A 75 -11.78 14.52 -0.16
N TYR A 76 -11.60 15.85 -0.21
CA TYR A 76 -10.61 16.48 -1.07
C TYR A 76 -9.67 17.37 -0.28
N LYS A 77 -8.43 17.42 -0.73
CA LYS A 77 -7.44 18.38 -0.25
C LYS A 77 -6.76 19.01 -1.46
N HIS A 78 -6.88 20.32 -1.60
CA HIS A 78 -6.28 21.03 -2.72
C HIS A 78 -4.75 21.04 -2.58
N LEU A 79 -4.08 20.85 -3.71
CA LEU A 79 -2.63 20.77 -3.76
C LEU A 79 -2.00 21.91 -4.55
N GLY A 80 -2.81 22.62 -5.34
CA GLY A 80 -2.33 23.74 -6.14
C GLY A 80 -1.98 23.33 -7.55
N LYS A 81 -1.13 24.13 -8.18
CA LYS A 81 -0.76 23.98 -9.58
C LYS A 81 0.24 22.85 -9.80
N ALA A 82 0.38 22.46 -11.05
CA ALA A 82 1.37 21.46 -11.45
C ALA A 82 2.76 21.84 -10.96
N GLY A 83 3.42 20.91 -10.32
CA GLY A 83 4.79 21.11 -9.82
C GLY A 83 4.90 21.89 -8.52
N SER A 84 3.78 22.30 -7.91
CA SER A 84 3.84 22.93 -6.60
C SER A 84 4.41 21.96 -5.57
N ALA A 85 4.97 22.51 -4.49
CA ALA A 85 5.54 21.67 -3.44
C ALA A 85 4.50 20.68 -2.88
N ALA A 86 3.26 21.15 -2.69
CA ALA A 86 2.20 20.30 -2.17
C ALA A 86 1.83 19.18 -3.15
N HIS A 87 1.80 19.49 -4.45
CA HIS A 87 1.52 18.49 -5.49
C HIS A 87 2.58 17.38 -5.47
N ILE A 88 3.86 17.77 -5.48
CA ILE A 88 4.96 16.81 -5.50
C ILE A 88 4.97 15.97 -4.23
N GLU A 89 4.79 16.61 -3.08
CA GLU A 89 4.79 15.88 -1.80
C GLU A 89 3.64 14.88 -1.74
N ALA A 90 2.45 15.25 -2.20
CA ALA A 90 1.31 14.34 -2.22
C ALA A 90 1.58 13.12 -3.11
N LEU A 91 2.20 13.33 -4.28
CA LEU A 91 2.58 12.22 -5.15
C LEU A 91 3.57 11.29 -4.46
N MET A 92 4.55 11.84 -3.74
CA MET A 92 5.51 11.02 -3.01
C MET A 92 4.85 10.22 -1.90
N GLN A 93 3.90 10.82 -1.20
CA GLN A 93 3.16 10.12 -0.15
C GLN A 93 2.32 8.97 -0.71
N VAL A 94 1.67 9.19 -1.85
CA VAL A 94 0.89 8.15 -2.53
C VAL A 94 1.81 7.04 -3.04
N ALA A 95 2.97 7.40 -3.59
CA ALA A 95 3.93 6.41 -4.07
C ALA A 95 4.41 5.51 -2.93
N ARG A 96 4.70 6.09 -1.77
CA ARG A 96 5.13 5.30 -0.60
C ARG A 96 4.03 4.33 -0.19
N ARG A 97 2.80 4.78 -0.11
CA ARG A 97 1.68 3.90 0.24
C ARG A 97 1.53 2.77 -0.76
N THR A 98 1.60 3.06 -2.05
CA THR A 98 1.48 2.04 -3.09
C THR A 98 2.56 0.98 -2.97
N GLN A 99 3.79 1.39 -2.69
CA GLN A 99 4.89 0.47 -2.47
C GLN A 99 4.65 -0.41 -1.25
N ILE A 100 4.22 0.20 -0.15
CA ILE A 100 3.94 -0.53 1.10
C ILE A 100 2.83 -1.54 0.87
N GLU A 101 1.76 -1.16 0.20
CA GLU A 101 0.64 -2.07 -0.08
C GLU A 101 1.09 -3.25 -0.94
N GLY A 102 1.95 -3.01 -1.92
CA GLY A 102 2.50 -4.08 -2.74
C GLY A 102 3.34 -5.06 -1.93
N LEU A 103 4.20 -4.53 -1.06
CA LEU A 103 5.02 -5.37 -0.18
C LEU A 103 4.17 -6.14 0.80
N GLN A 104 3.12 -5.53 1.34
CA GLN A 104 2.23 -6.20 2.27
C GLN A 104 1.48 -7.35 1.60
N ARG A 105 1.04 -7.15 0.34
CA ARG A 105 0.40 -8.24 -0.40
C ARG A 105 1.34 -9.43 -0.60
N ALA A 106 2.63 -9.16 -0.84
CA ALA A 106 3.62 -10.22 -0.98
C ALA A 106 3.82 -10.96 0.34
N ILE A 107 3.87 -10.21 1.46
CA ILE A 107 3.96 -10.82 2.78
C ILE A 107 2.76 -11.71 3.04
N ASP A 108 1.56 -11.22 2.77
CA ASP A 108 0.32 -11.99 2.98
C ASP A 108 0.33 -13.27 2.16
N ALA A 109 0.81 -13.21 0.92
CA ALA A 109 0.93 -14.40 0.07
C ALA A 109 1.93 -15.40 0.65
N LEU A 110 3.04 -14.91 1.19
CA LEU A 110 4.05 -15.79 1.80
C LEU A 110 3.55 -16.40 3.10
N GLU A 111 2.78 -15.65 3.87
CA GLU A 111 2.15 -16.20 5.07
C GLU A 111 1.17 -17.32 4.73
N GLN A 112 0.44 -17.16 3.64
CA GLN A 112 -0.42 -18.22 3.13
C GLN A 112 0.42 -19.44 2.74
N SER A 113 1.52 -19.22 2.05
CA SER A 113 2.45 -20.28 1.65
C SER A 113 3.03 -21.01 2.86
N TRP A 114 3.33 -20.28 3.92
CA TRP A 114 3.80 -20.88 5.16
C TRP A 114 2.79 -21.87 5.72
N SER A 115 1.53 -21.47 5.75
CA SER A 115 0.45 -22.35 6.19
C SER A 115 0.35 -23.60 5.33
N ASP A 116 0.59 -23.46 4.03
CA ASP A 116 0.55 -24.60 3.11
C ASP A 116 1.61 -25.65 3.42
N LEU A 117 2.75 -25.22 3.97
CA LEU A 117 3.83 -26.17 4.30
C LEU A 117 3.44 -27.13 5.41
N TYR A 118 2.70 -26.65 6.40
CA TYR A 118 2.44 -27.40 7.63
C TYR A 118 0.99 -27.80 7.79
N GLY A 119 0.12 -27.29 6.97
CA GLY A 119 -1.30 -27.45 7.16
C GLY A 119 -1.97 -28.30 6.10
N ASN A 120 -1.26 -29.31 5.57
CA ASN A 120 -1.80 -30.11 4.47
C ASN A 120 -3.20 -30.64 4.76
N ASP A 121 -3.38 -31.28 5.91
CA ASP A 121 -4.69 -31.81 6.27
C ASP A 121 -5.69 -30.71 6.49
N THR A 122 -5.28 -29.68 7.19
CA THR A 122 -6.10 -28.51 7.44
C THR A 122 -6.43 -27.79 6.13
N ALA A 123 -5.43 -27.66 5.28
CA ALA A 123 -5.61 -26.99 3.99
C ALA A 123 -6.60 -27.76 3.11
N THR A 124 -6.52 -29.08 3.14
CA THR A 124 -7.46 -29.92 2.39
C THR A 124 -8.89 -29.68 2.87
N PHE A 125 -9.06 -29.68 4.17
CA PHE A 125 -10.36 -29.39 4.77
C PHE A 125 -10.88 -28.01 4.35
N GLN A 126 -10.03 -27.02 4.42
CA GLN A 126 -10.40 -25.65 4.07
C GLN A 126 -10.80 -25.52 2.60
N ARG A 127 -10.08 -26.21 1.72
CA ARG A 127 -10.41 -26.16 0.30
C ARG A 127 -11.79 -26.73 0.03
N THR A 128 -12.18 -27.76 0.75
CA THR A 128 -13.51 -28.35 0.56
C THR A 128 -14.62 -27.42 1.07
N SER A 129 -14.30 -26.52 1.99
CA SER A 129 -15.26 -25.59 2.56
C SER A 129 -15.43 -24.32 1.73
N LYS A 130 -14.55 -24.08 0.78
CA LYS A 130 -14.64 -22.87 -0.05
C LYS A 130 -15.72 -23.02 -1.10
N PRO A 131 -16.43 -21.93 -1.40
CA PRO A 131 -17.41 -21.93 -2.48
C PRO A 131 -16.75 -22.12 -3.83
#